data_cbb1427f589912cae818b84aea148c11
#
_entry.id   cbb1427f589912cae818b84aea148c11
#
_cell.length_a   1.000
_cell.length_b   1.000
_cell.length_c   1.000
_cell.angle_alpha   90.00
_cell.angle_beta   90.00
_cell.angle_gamma   90.00
#
_symmetry.space_group_name_H-M   'P 1'
#
loop_
_entity.id
_entity.type
_entity.pdbx_description
1 polymer ?
#
loop_
_entity_poly.entity_id
_entity_poly.type
_entity_poly.pdbx_seq_one_letter_code
_entity_poly.pdbx_strand_id
1 'polypeptide(L)'
;DLHSFPTRRSSDLWIKKVLLFEKRTVALVGSRQASDKAKENTQRLTVKLGNNGITIVSGLAKGIDVTAHREALRNGFNTIAVIGTNLNQYYPAENKAVQMEIEQKGLVVSQFSPANKTQRWFFPLRNGVMSGLSLATVIMEAGETSGALKQADFALKQGREVLIPRSALDIKTISWPAKYVKKGAKVVTYLIQRSEERRVGKECRS
;
A
#
# COMPACT_ATOMS: atom_id res chain seq x y z
N ASP A 1 36.11 7.19 0.61
CA ASP A 1 36.38 5.79 0.94
C ASP A 1 35.12 4.95 0.68
N LEU A 2 35.06 4.31 -0.48
CA LEU A 2 33.90 3.55 -0.99
C LEU A 2 33.71 2.18 -0.29
N HIS A 3 34.43 1.92 0.78
CA HIS A 3 34.44 0.62 1.46
C HIS A 3 33.57 0.52 2.71
N SER A 4 32.81 1.57 3.06
CA SER A 4 31.91 1.57 4.22
C SER A 4 30.43 1.31 3.91
N PHE A 5 30.10 0.83 2.71
CA PHE A 5 28.72 0.43 2.40
C PHE A 5 28.36 -0.89 3.08
N PRO A 6 27.10 -1.03 3.54
CA PRO A 6 26.67 -2.19 4.32
C PRO A 6 26.88 -3.48 3.54
N THR A 7 27.19 -4.54 4.29
CA THR A 7 27.57 -5.87 3.83
C THR A 7 26.85 -6.33 2.54
N ARG A 8 27.58 -7.02 1.66
CA ARG A 8 27.14 -7.54 0.36
C ARG A 8 25.69 -8.01 0.25
N ARG A 9 25.09 -8.52 1.33
CA ARG A 9 23.67 -8.95 1.34
C ARG A 9 22.67 -7.82 1.14
N SER A 10 22.91 -6.62 1.67
CA SER A 10 21.98 -5.50 1.50
C SER A 10 22.13 -4.85 0.12
N SER A 11 23.36 -4.75 -0.38
CA SER A 11 23.64 -4.20 -1.71
C SER A 11 23.17 -5.13 -2.84
N ASP A 12 23.34 -6.45 -2.70
CA ASP A 12 22.90 -7.41 -3.70
C ASP A 12 21.37 -7.52 -3.79
N LEU A 13 20.66 -7.35 -2.65
CA LEU A 13 19.20 -7.24 -2.65
C LEU A 13 18.73 -5.96 -3.36
N TRP A 14 19.45 -4.85 -3.16
CA TRP A 14 19.20 -3.59 -3.84
C TRP A 14 19.32 -3.73 -5.36
N ILE A 15 20.41 -4.31 -5.83
CA ILE A 15 20.73 -4.38 -7.28
C ILE A 15 19.78 -5.33 -8.01
N LYS A 16 19.47 -6.49 -7.45
CA LYS A 16 18.60 -7.48 -8.11
C LYS A 16 17.14 -7.06 -8.23
N LYS A 17 16.68 -6.07 -7.44
CA LYS A 17 15.27 -5.68 -7.36
C LYS A 17 15.00 -4.22 -7.74
N VAL A 18 16.03 -3.47 -8.13
CA VAL A 18 15.90 -2.10 -8.68
C VAL A 18 14.96 -2.08 -9.89
N LEU A 19 14.92 -3.13 -10.69
CA LEU A 19 13.98 -3.30 -11.81
C LEU A 19 12.50 -3.22 -11.38
N LEU A 20 12.17 -3.39 -10.10
CA LEU A 20 10.80 -3.19 -9.62
C LEU A 20 10.38 -1.70 -9.61
N PHE A 21 11.34 -0.77 -9.53
CA PHE A 21 11.07 0.67 -9.61
C PHE A 21 10.77 1.15 -11.03
N GLU A 22 11.18 0.39 -12.05
CA GLU A 22 10.85 0.69 -13.44
C GLU A 22 9.41 0.30 -13.80
N LYS A 23 8.77 -0.52 -12.97
CA LYS A 23 7.39 -0.93 -13.16
C LYS A 23 6.42 0.13 -12.64
N ARG A 24 5.23 0.17 -13.21
CA ARG A 24 4.13 0.98 -12.66
C ARG A 24 3.78 0.48 -11.26
N THR A 25 3.72 1.39 -10.31
CA THR A 25 3.49 1.08 -8.90
C THR A 25 2.27 1.83 -8.38
N VAL A 26 1.50 1.20 -7.50
CA VAL A 26 0.34 1.80 -6.83
C VAL A 26 0.42 1.51 -5.33
N ALA A 27 0.31 2.55 -4.51
CA ALA A 27 0.25 2.41 -3.07
C ALA A 27 -1.17 2.05 -2.62
N LEU A 28 -1.33 0.98 -1.84
CA LEU A 28 -2.56 0.62 -1.15
C LEU A 28 -2.38 0.87 0.33
N VAL A 29 -3.19 1.76 0.91
CA VAL A 29 -3.08 2.19 2.30
C VAL A 29 -4.44 2.27 2.97
N GLY A 30 -4.45 2.16 4.30
CA GLY A 30 -5.71 2.29 5.02
C GLY A 30 -5.61 2.07 6.52
N SER A 31 -6.77 1.80 7.10
CA SER A 31 -6.93 1.57 8.52
C SER A 31 -6.13 0.37 9.01
N ARG A 32 -5.53 0.50 10.20
CA ARG A 32 -4.93 -0.63 10.93
C ARG A 32 -5.97 -1.58 11.50
N GLN A 33 -7.18 -1.06 11.77
CA GLN A 33 -8.36 -1.80 12.20
C GLN A 33 -9.38 -1.80 11.05
N ALA A 34 -8.97 -2.38 9.92
CA ALA A 34 -9.78 -2.43 8.73
C ALA A 34 -10.97 -3.38 8.89
N SER A 35 -12.13 -2.96 8.39
CA SER A 35 -13.31 -3.82 8.28
C SER A 35 -13.03 -5.00 7.35
N ASP A 36 -13.76 -6.10 7.51
CA ASP A 36 -13.59 -7.27 6.64
C ASP A 36 -13.95 -6.94 5.19
N LYS A 37 -14.93 -6.08 4.98
CA LYS A 37 -15.28 -5.53 3.66
C LYS A 37 -14.11 -4.78 3.01
N ALA A 38 -13.41 -3.95 3.78
CA ALA A 38 -12.25 -3.20 3.27
C ALA A 38 -11.08 -4.13 2.95
N LYS A 39 -10.85 -5.16 3.77
CA LYS A 39 -9.84 -6.19 3.49
C LYS A 39 -10.18 -6.95 2.20
N GLU A 40 -11.43 -7.40 2.03
CA GLU A 40 -11.88 -8.08 0.82
C GLU A 40 -11.71 -7.19 -0.43
N ASN A 41 -12.10 -5.93 -0.35
CA ASN A 41 -11.92 -4.98 -1.44
C ASN A 41 -10.43 -4.75 -1.75
N THR A 42 -9.57 -4.73 -0.72
CA THR A 42 -8.12 -4.63 -0.90
C THR A 42 -7.57 -5.84 -1.63
N GLN A 43 -7.98 -7.06 -1.26
CA GLN A 43 -7.58 -8.29 -1.95
C GLN A 43 -8.00 -8.25 -3.42
N ARG A 44 -9.27 -7.93 -3.72
CA ARG A 44 -9.78 -7.82 -5.09
C ARG A 44 -9.01 -6.79 -5.93
N LEU A 45 -8.73 -5.62 -5.34
CA LEU A 45 -7.97 -4.58 -6.04
C LEU A 45 -6.51 -5.02 -6.27
N THR A 46 -5.89 -5.66 -5.29
CA THR A 46 -4.54 -6.22 -5.41
C THR A 46 -4.44 -7.19 -6.58
N VAL A 47 -5.39 -8.14 -6.69
CA VAL A 47 -5.44 -9.10 -7.80
C VAL A 47 -5.63 -8.37 -9.14
N LYS A 48 -6.53 -7.39 -9.20
CA LYS A 48 -6.76 -6.62 -10.43
C LYS A 48 -5.51 -5.85 -10.86
N LEU A 49 -4.83 -5.20 -9.95
CA LEU A 49 -3.59 -4.45 -10.23
C LEU A 49 -2.47 -5.40 -10.65
N GLY A 50 -2.27 -6.49 -9.92
CA GLY A 50 -1.23 -7.49 -10.20
C GLY A 50 -1.40 -8.16 -11.56
N ASN A 51 -2.62 -8.53 -11.94
CA ASN A 51 -2.94 -9.08 -13.27
C ASN A 51 -2.64 -8.08 -14.41
N ASN A 52 -2.57 -6.77 -14.12
CA ASN A 52 -2.17 -5.74 -15.08
C ASN A 52 -0.69 -5.36 -14.96
N GLY A 53 0.13 -6.17 -14.29
CA GLY A 53 1.57 -5.95 -14.14
C GLY A 53 1.93 -4.76 -13.23
N ILE A 54 0.99 -4.28 -12.41
CA ILE A 54 1.21 -3.16 -11.50
C ILE A 54 1.75 -3.71 -10.19
N THR A 55 2.87 -3.16 -9.72
CA THR A 55 3.50 -3.51 -8.45
C THR A 55 2.77 -2.84 -7.29
N ILE A 56 2.46 -3.60 -6.26
CA ILE A 56 1.81 -3.09 -5.04
C ILE A 56 2.84 -2.49 -4.10
N VAL A 57 2.62 -1.25 -3.67
CA VAL A 57 3.42 -0.58 -2.64
C VAL A 57 2.58 -0.45 -1.39
N SER A 58 3.11 -0.79 -0.22
CA SER A 58 2.43 -0.53 1.04
C SER A 58 3.41 -0.47 2.22
N GLY A 59 2.88 -0.15 3.40
CA GLY A 59 3.68 0.19 4.57
C GLY A 59 3.89 -0.95 5.57
N LEU A 60 3.41 -2.14 5.26
CA LEU A 60 3.49 -3.32 6.14
C LEU A 60 2.85 -3.12 7.54
N ALA A 61 1.97 -2.14 7.71
CA ALA A 61 1.19 -1.97 8.93
C ALA A 61 0.10 -3.06 9.04
N LYS A 62 -0.54 -3.16 10.22
CA LYS A 62 -1.74 -4.00 10.39
C LYS A 62 -2.85 -3.57 9.43
N GLY A 63 -3.84 -4.43 9.21
CA GLY A 63 -5.04 -4.11 8.45
C GLY A 63 -4.78 -4.07 6.94
N ILE A 64 -5.07 -2.96 6.28
CA ILE A 64 -5.03 -2.83 4.82
C ILE A 64 -3.64 -3.16 4.25
N ASP A 65 -2.59 -2.60 4.83
CA ASP A 65 -1.24 -2.73 4.30
C ASP A 65 -0.79 -4.19 4.21
N VAL A 66 -0.88 -4.92 5.32
CA VAL A 66 -0.50 -6.34 5.34
C VAL A 66 -1.43 -7.22 4.50
N THR A 67 -2.70 -6.85 4.37
CA THR A 67 -3.66 -7.55 3.48
C THR A 67 -3.23 -7.44 2.03
N ALA A 68 -2.85 -6.24 1.58
CA ALA A 68 -2.36 -6.01 0.22
C ALA A 68 -1.09 -6.83 -0.07
N HIS A 69 -0.12 -6.84 0.86
CA HIS A 69 1.10 -7.63 0.70
C HIS A 69 0.85 -9.13 0.62
N ARG A 70 0.05 -9.67 1.57
CA ARG A 70 -0.29 -11.11 1.60
C ARG A 70 -0.98 -11.54 0.32
N GLU A 71 -1.91 -10.74 -0.19
CA GLU A 71 -2.61 -11.08 -1.42
C GLU A 71 -1.70 -11.01 -2.64
N ALA A 72 -0.79 -10.03 -2.71
CA ALA A 72 0.20 -9.96 -3.77
C ALA A 72 1.13 -11.19 -3.75
N LEU A 73 1.67 -11.56 -2.57
CA LEU A 73 2.54 -12.72 -2.41
C LEU A 73 1.83 -14.03 -2.77
N ARG A 74 0.58 -14.21 -2.33
CA ARG A 74 -0.24 -15.41 -2.62
C ARG A 74 -0.41 -15.65 -4.11
N ASN A 75 -0.53 -14.58 -4.88
CA ASN A 75 -0.75 -14.65 -6.33
C ASN A 75 0.54 -14.47 -7.15
N GLY A 76 1.71 -14.43 -6.52
CA GLY A 76 2.99 -14.24 -7.21
C GLY A 76 3.19 -12.87 -7.84
N PHE A 77 2.44 -11.86 -7.39
CA PHE A 77 2.58 -10.49 -7.88
C PHE A 77 3.72 -9.75 -7.18
N ASN A 78 4.28 -8.75 -7.86
CA ASN A 78 5.31 -7.92 -7.29
C ASN A 78 4.77 -7.03 -6.17
N THR A 79 5.52 -6.94 -5.06
CA THR A 79 5.16 -6.06 -3.95
C THR A 79 6.40 -5.42 -3.33
N ILE A 80 6.25 -4.16 -2.92
CA ILE A 80 7.29 -3.35 -2.28
C ILE A 80 6.76 -2.92 -0.91
N ALA A 81 7.40 -3.37 0.15
CA ALA A 81 7.13 -2.87 1.50
C ALA A 81 8.06 -1.70 1.83
N VAL A 82 7.49 -0.53 2.07
CA VAL A 82 8.25 0.61 2.59
C VAL A 82 8.02 0.65 4.10
N ILE A 83 9.09 0.40 4.88
CA ILE A 83 8.96 0.26 6.33
C ILE A 83 9.40 1.51 7.10
N GLY A 84 8.80 1.74 8.26
CA GLY A 84 9.12 2.87 9.15
C GLY A 84 10.15 2.52 10.23
N THR A 85 10.85 1.39 10.06
CA THR A 85 11.96 0.93 10.91
C THR A 85 13.22 0.78 10.06
N ASN A 86 14.35 0.53 10.65
CA ASN A 86 15.50 0.04 9.92
C ASN A 86 15.27 -1.42 9.42
N LEU A 87 16.09 -1.89 8.49
CA LEU A 87 15.93 -3.21 7.86
C LEU A 87 16.15 -4.40 8.82
N ASN A 88 16.81 -4.19 9.96
CA ASN A 88 17.07 -5.23 10.94
C ASN A 88 15.93 -5.40 11.96
N GLN A 89 14.87 -4.61 11.84
CA GLN A 89 13.73 -4.62 12.76
C GLN A 89 12.45 -5.01 12.07
N TYR A 90 11.70 -5.89 12.72
CA TYR A 90 10.36 -6.31 12.28
C TYR A 90 9.29 -5.60 13.09
N TYR A 91 8.51 -4.73 12.43
CA TYR A 91 7.43 -4.01 13.08
C TYR A 91 6.21 -3.84 12.15
N PRO A 92 5.01 -4.15 12.64
CA PRO A 92 4.71 -4.82 13.91
C PRO A 92 5.22 -6.28 13.90
N ALA A 93 5.56 -6.82 15.09
CA ALA A 93 6.17 -8.14 15.22
C ALA A 93 5.34 -9.28 14.58
N GLU A 94 4.02 -9.15 14.60
CA GLU A 94 3.08 -10.10 13.99
C GLU A 94 3.18 -10.19 12.46
N ASN A 95 3.75 -9.17 11.80
CA ASN A 95 3.97 -9.14 10.35
C ASN A 95 5.39 -9.58 9.96
N LYS A 96 6.20 -10.08 10.91
CA LYS A 96 7.57 -10.53 10.65
C LYS A 96 7.64 -11.55 9.51
N ALA A 97 6.79 -12.57 9.55
CA ALA A 97 6.78 -13.60 8.51
C ALA A 97 6.50 -13.03 7.12
N VAL A 98 5.58 -12.07 7.02
CA VAL A 98 5.25 -11.39 5.76
C VAL A 98 6.43 -10.54 5.28
N GLN A 99 7.10 -9.81 6.19
CA GLN A 99 8.28 -9.04 5.82
C GLN A 99 9.38 -9.95 5.28
N MET A 100 9.69 -11.05 5.95
CA MET A 100 10.69 -12.04 5.51
C MET A 100 10.34 -12.63 4.13
N GLU A 101 9.07 -12.90 3.86
CA GLU A 101 8.64 -13.37 2.56
C GLU A 101 8.81 -12.30 1.47
N ILE A 102 8.50 -11.03 1.78
CA ILE A 102 8.74 -9.91 0.86
C ILE A 102 10.24 -9.71 0.61
N GLU A 103 11.10 -9.89 1.61
CA GLU A 103 12.55 -9.83 1.46
C GLU A 103 13.07 -10.86 0.45
N GLN A 104 12.43 -12.02 0.36
CA GLN A 104 12.79 -13.08 -0.59
C GLN A 104 12.18 -12.86 -1.99
N LYS A 105 10.88 -12.57 -2.06
CA LYS A 105 10.09 -12.57 -3.32
C LYS A 105 9.81 -11.18 -3.88
N GLY A 106 9.88 -10.14 -3.06
CA GLY A 106 9.58 -8.75 -3.38
C GLY A 106 10.74 -7.81 -3.03
N LEU A 107 10.42 -6.61 -2.56
CA LEU A 107 11.39 -5.61 -2.12
C LEU A 107 10.96 -4.99 -0.80
N VAL A 108 11.88 -4.90 0.16
CA VAL A 108 11.71 -4.11 1.38
C VAL A 108 12.61 -2.88 1.31
N VAL A 109 12.04 -1.70 1.53
CA VAL A 109 12.71 -0.40 1.46
C VAL A 109 12.61 0.29 2.81
N SER A 110 13.73 0.83 3.26
CA SER A 110 13.78 1.73 4.42
C SER A 110 14.72 2.90 4.12
N GLN A 111 14.32 4.10 4.56
CA GLN A 111 15.17 5.28 4.54
C GLN A 111 16.02 5.43 5.82
N PHE A 112 15.86 4.52 6.78
CA PHE A 112 16.49 4.61 8.09
C PHE A 112 17.69 3.66 8.18
N SER A 113 18.84 4.21 8.62
CA SER A 113 20.06 3.43 8.83
C SER A 113 19.85 2.34 9.88
N PRO A 114 20.49 1.16 9.72
CA PRO A 114 20.50 0.10 10.75
C PRO A 114 20.96 0.57 12.14
N ALA A 115 21.78 1.62 12.22
CA ALA A 115 22.24 2.20 13.48
C ALA A 115 21.15 3.04 14.20
N ASN A 116 20.11 3.45 13.51
CA ASN A 116 19.06 4.30 14.09
C ASN A 116 18.08 3.48 14.93
N LYS A 117 17.86 3.89 16.18
CA LYS A 117 16.73 3.40 16.96
C LYS A 117 15.45 3.93 16.36
N THR A 118 14.45 3.05 16.14
CA THR A 118 13.16 3.42 15.57
C THR A 118 12.45 4.44 16.46
N GLN A 119 11.97 5.51 15.83
CA GLN A 119 11.23 6.61 16.43
C GLN A 119 9.81 6.67 15.88
N ARG A 120 8.85 7.18 16.69
CA ARG A 120 7.44 7.30 16.25
C ARG A 120 7.27 8.17 15.01
N TRP A 121 8.08 9.19 14.82
CA TRP A 121 8.02 10.10 13.68
C TRP A 121 8.60 9.50 12.38
N PHE A 122 9.27 8.34 12.44
CA PHE A 122 9.73 7.60 11.24
C PHE A 122 8.55 7.14 10.39
N PHE A 123 7.46 6.71 11.01
CA PHE A 123 6.28 6.21 10.30
C PHE A 123 5.60 7.27 9.41
N PRO A 124 5.34 8.50 9.87
CA PRO A 124 4.88 9.56 8.98
C PRO A 124 5.86 9.91 7.87
N LEU A 125 7.17 9.99 8.15
CA LEU A 125 8.19 10.30 7.13
C LEU A 125 8.24 9.24 6.02
N ARG A 126 8.17 7.96 6.41
CA ARG A 126 8.11 6.84 5.47
C ARG A 126 7.01 6.98 4.44
N ASN A 127 5.88 7.57 4.82
CA ASN A 127 4.77 7.79 3.90
C ASN A 127 5.16 8.69 2.71
N GLY A 128 6.08 9.65 2.92
CA GLY A 128 6.62 10.47 1.83
C GLY A 128 7.40 9.65 0.80
N VAL A 129 8.19 8.67 1.25
CA VAL A 129 8.90 7.73 0.36
C VAL A 129 7.89 6.85 -0.39
N MET A 130 6.91 6.31 0.32
CA MET A 130 5.90 5.42 -0.25
C MET A 130 5.09 6.13 -1.36
N SER A 131 4.67 7.39 -1.14
CA SER A 131 3.98 8.17 -2.17
C SER A 131 4.90 8.54 -3.33
N GLY A 132 6.17 8.87 -3.06
CA GLY A 132 7.16 9.18 -4.09
C GLY A 132 7.45 8.00 -5.04
N LEU A 133 7.44 6.79 -4.49
CA LEU A 133 7.62 5.55 -5.25
C LEU A 133 6.36 5.11 -6.02
N SER A 134 5.23 5.76 -5.84
CA SER A 134 3.95 5.34 -6.42
C SER A 134 3.38 6.35 -7.39
N LEU A 135 2.81 5.87 -8.50
CA LEU A 135 2.05 6.70 -9.44
C LEU A 135 0.76 7.21 -8.81
N ALA A 136 0.12 6.36 -8.00
CA ALA A 136 -1.11 6.69 -7.29
C ALA A 136 -1.13 6.07 -5.90
N THR A 137 -1.85 6.71 -4.99
CA THR A 137 -2.18 6.18 -3.67
C THR A 137 -3.68 5.94 -3.57
N VAL A 138 -4.09 4.71 -3.26
CA VAL A 138 -5.49 4.34 -3.02
C VAL A 138 -5.72 4.24 -1.52
N ILE A 139 -6.66 5.01 -0.98
CA ILE A 139 -7.08 4.94 0.41
C ILE A 139 -8.26 3.99 0.52
N MET A 140 -8.01 2.75 0.93
CA MET A 140 -9.03 1.70 0.98
C MET A 140 -10.08 1.94 2.07
N GLU A 141 -9.63 2.34 3.25
CA GLU A 141 -10.46 2.70 4.40
C GLU A 141 -9.64 3.57 5.36
N ALA A 142 -10.24 4.60 5.92
CA ALA A 142 -9.58 5.44 6.91
C ALA A 142 -10.60 6.05 7.89
N GLY A 143 -10.20 6.20 9.15
CA GLY A 143 -10.85 7.10 10.09
C GLY A 143 -10.29 8.52 9.96
N GLU A 144 -10.94 9.49 10.61
CA GLU A 144 -10.59 10.93 10.53
C GLU A 144 -9.12 11.24 10.92
N THR A 145 -8.53 10.45 11.81
CA THR A 145 -7.16 10.64 12.30
C THR A 145 -6.17 9.62 11.72
N SER A 146 -6.57 8.89 10.69
CA SER A 146 -5.76 7.79 10.13
C SER A 146 -4.44 8.28 9.54
N GLY A 147 -3.37 7.51 9.77
CA GLY A 147 -2.08 7.71 9.11
C GLY A 147 -2.13 7.61 7.58
N ALA A 148 -3.14 6.92 7.02
CA ALA A 148 -3.39 6.85 5.59
C ALA A 148 -3.73 8.23 4.99
N LEU A 149 -4.36 9.12 5.76
CA LEU A 149 -4.66 10.48 5.32
C LEU A 149 -3.38 11.32 5.20
N LYS A 150 -2.39 11.11 6.07
CA LYS A 150 -1.06 11.74 5.93
C LYS A 150 -0.34 11.25 4.67
N GLN A 151 -0.52 9.97 4.31
CA GLN A 151 -0.02 9.44 3.05
C GLN A 151 -0.63 10.19 1.85
N ALA A 152 -1.94 10.43 1.87
CA ALA A 152 -2.63 11.19 0.84
C ALA A 152 -2.13 12.64 0.76
N ASP A 153 -1.87 13.30 1.89
CA ASP A 153 -1.30 14.65 1.90
C ASP A 153 0.10 14.69 1.26
N PHE A 154 0.95 13.68 1.51
CA PHE A 154 2.25 13.56 0.83
C PHE A 154 2.08 13.34 -0.68
N ALA A 155 1.18 12.44 -1.07
CA ALA A 155 0.93 12.15 -2.48
C ALA A 155 0.47 13.41 -3.24
N LEU A 156 -0.50 14.14 -2.71
CA LEU A 156 -0.98 15.39 -3.31
C LEU A 156 0.13 16.45 -3.40
N LYS A 157 0.93 16.63 -2.35
CA LYS A 157 2.07 17.57 -2.35
C LYS A 157 3.13 17.22 -3.39
N GLN A 158 3.28 15.94 -3.70
CA GLN A 158 4.23 15.44 -4.71
C GLN A 158 3.62 15.38 -6.12
N GLY A 159 2.40 15.88 -6.33
CA GLY A 159 1.71 15.83 -7.61
C GLY A 159 1.29 14.41 -8.03
N ARG A 160 1.18 13.48 -7.05
CA ARG A 160 0.75 12.11 -7.30
C ARG A 160 -0.75 11.96 -7.16
N GLU A 161 -1.33 11.03 -7.91
CA GLU A 161 -2.76 10.74 -7.86
C GLU A 161 -3.17 10.17 -6.50
N VAL A 162 -4.28 10.66 -5.96
CA VAL A 162 -4.96 10.07 -4.80
C VAL A 162 -6.31 9.56 -5.23
N LEU A 163 -6.56 8.27 -4.98
CA LEU A 163 -7.78 7.58 -5.38
C LEU A 163 -8.57 7.15 -4.14
N ILE A 164 -9.87 7.42 -4.17
CA ILE A 164 -10.80 7.10 -3.09
C ILE A 164 -11.91 6.21 -3.65
N PRO A 165 -12.13 5.00 -3.10
CA PRO A 165 -13.26 4.17 -3.49
C PRO A 165 -14.59 4.90 -3.27
N ARG A 166 -15.52 4.81 -4.22
CA ARG A 166 -16.84 5.44 -4.14
C ARG A 166 -17.57 5.11 -2.83
N SER A 167 -17.45 3.87 -2.37
CA SER A 167 -18.06 3.41 -1.12
C SER A 167 -17.62 4.18 0.13
N ALA A 168 -16.47 4.84 0.11
CA ALA A 168 -16.02 5.68 1.23
C ALA A 168 -16.82 6.98 1.33
N LEU A 169 -17.36 7.49 0.23
CA LEU A 169 -18.22 8.70 0.20
C LEU A 169 -19.62 8.42 0.74
N ASP A 170 -20.06 7.17 0.68
CA ASP A 170 -21.41 6.79 1.12
C ASP A 170 -21.50 6.64 2.67
N ILE A 171 -20.35 6.69 3.36
CA ILE A 171 -20.27 6.60 4.82
C ILE A 171 -20.50 7.98 5.44
N LYS A 172 -21.70 8.21 5.97
CA LYS A 172 -22.11 9.51 6.53
C LYS A 172 -21.37 9.92 7.80
N THR A 173 -20.71 8.99 8.49
CA THR A 173 -20.02 9.24 9.76
C THR A 173 -18.60 9.75 9.61
N ILE A 174 -18.09 9.86 8.39
CA ILE A 174 -16.72 10.34 8.09
C ILE A 174 -16.77 11.51 7.10
N SER A 175 -15.94 12.51 7.32
CA SER A 175 -15.86 13.73 6.50
C SER A 175 -14.65 13.77 5.56
N TRP A 176 -13.62 12.97 5.86
CA TRP A 176 -12.37 13.00 5.12
C TRP A 176 -12.50 12.72 3.61
N PRO A 177 -13.42 11.83 3.11
CA PRO A 177 -13.48 11.58 1.67
C PRO A 177 -13.83 12.83 0.89
N ALA A 178 -14.89 13.55 1.30
CA ALA A 178 -15.30 14.80 0.67
C ALA A 178 -14.21 15.87 0.75
N LYS A 179 -13.50 15.97 1.90
CA LYS A 179 -12.37 16.88 2.09
C LYS A 179 -11.23 16.59 1.10
N TYR A 180 -10.88 15.33 0.88
CA TYR A 180 -9.79 14.99 -0.02
C TYR A 180 -10.18 15.10 -1.49
N VAL A 181 -11.43 14.86 -1.85
CA VAL A 181 -11.96 15.19 -3.20
C VAL A 181 -11.79 16.67 -3.50
N LYS A 182 -12.13 17.56 -2.55
CA LYS A 182 -11.89 19.01 -2.69
C LYS A 182 -10.40 19.37 -2.82
N LYS A 183 -9.49 18.55 -2.28
CA LYS A 183 -8.03 18.71 -2.42
C LYS A 183 -7.48 18.13 -3.74
N GLY A 184 -8.30 17.49 -4.58
CA GLY A 184 -7.89 16.93 -5.86
C GLY A 184 -7.83 15.41 -5.92
N ALA A 185 -8.27 14.69 -4.88
CA ALA A 185 -8.40 13.24 -4.95
C ALA A 185 -9.54 12.84 -5.91
N LYS A 186 -9.31 11.75 -6.66
CA LYS A 186 -10.27 11.21 -7.63
C LYS A 186 -11.07 10.06 -7.02
N VAL A 187 -12.37 10.02 -7.31
CA VAL A 187 -13.26 8.94 -6.88
C VAL A 187 -13.22 7.81 -7.91
N VAL A 188 -13.06 6.58 -7.44
CA VAL A 188 -13.04 5.39 -8.30
C VAL A 188 -14.16 4.42 -7.96
N THR A 189 -14.85 3.93 -8.97
CA THR A 189 -16.05 3.07 -8.85
C THR A 189 -15.75 1.58 -9.04
N TYR A 190 -14.54 1.21 -9.43
CA TYR A 190 -14.19 -0.13 -9.95
C TYR A 190 -14.28 -1.30 -8.95
N LEU A 191 -14.60 -1.05 -7.69
CA LEU A 191 -14.63 -2.11 -6.66
C LEU A 191 -16.00 -2.79 -6.50
N ILE A 192 -17.06 -2.33 -7.18
CA ILE A 192 -18.46 -2.74 -6.93
C ILE A 192 -19.05 -3.63 -8.04
N GLN A 193 -18.56 -3.56 -9.27
CA GLN A 193 -19.29 -4.09 -10.45
C GLN A 193 -19.41 -5.62 -10.58
N ARG A 194 -18.75 -6.46 -9.79
CA ARG A 194 -18.87 -7.93 -9.96
C ARG A 194 -20.04 -8.59 -9.24
N SER A 195 -20.74 -7.90 -8.33
CA SER A 195 -21.90 -8.48 -7.65
C SER A 195 -23.21 -8.25 -8.42
N GLU A 196 -23.29 -7.23 -9.27
CA GLU A 196 -24.49 -6.92 -10.05
C GLU A 196 -24.54 -7.72 -11.34
N GLU A 197 -23.42 -7.96 -12.04
CA GLU A 197 -23.39 -8.78 -13.24
C GLU A 197 -23.82 -10.24 -13.02
N ARG A 198 -23.64 -10.78 -11.80
CA ARG A 198 -24.16 -12.12 -11.43
C ARG A 198 -25.66 -12.14 -11.17
N ARG A 199 -26.29 -11.01 -10.83
CA ARG A 199 -27.75 -10.92 -10.67
C ARG A 199 -28.45 -10.80 -12.02
N VAL A 200 -27.96 -9.95 -12.91
CA VAL A 200 -28.54 -9.76 -14.25
C VAL A 200 -28.43 -11.02 -15.11
N GLY A 201 -27.34 -11.79 -14.99
CA GLY A 201 -27.17 -13.04 -15.74
C GLY A 201 -28.05 -14.23 -15.26
N LYS A 202 -28.72 -14.11 -14.10
CA LYS A 202 -29.68 -15.12 -13.61
C LYS A 202 -31.12 -14.82 -14.00
N GLU A 203 -31.46 -13.56 -14.24
CA GLU A 203 -32.83 -13.15 -14.64
C GLU A 203 -33.07 -13.28 -16.12
N CYS A 204 -32.05 -13.47 -16.97
CA CYS A 204 -32.17 -13.71 -18.40
C CYS A 204 -32.24 -15.21 -18.80
N ARG A 205 -32.38 -16.13 -17.85
CA ARG A 205 -32.48 -17.58 -18.08
C ARG A 205 -33.72 -18.24 -17.48
N SER A 206 -34.77 -17.48 -17.28
CA SER A 206 -36.13 -18.01 -16.93
C SER A 206 -37.12 -17.68 -18.02
#